data_e4db9f60bf70a530a2b850816b858c21
#
_entry.id   e4db9f60bf70a530a2b850816b858c21
#
_cell.length_a   1.000
_cell.length_b   1.000
_cell.length_c   1.000
_cell.angle_alpha   90.00
_cell.angle_beta   90.00
_cell.angle_gamma   90.00
#
_symmetry.space_group_name_H-M   'P 1'
#
loop_
_entity.id
_entity.type
_entity.pdbx_description
1 polymer ?
#
loop_
_entity_poly.entity_id
_entity_poly.type
_entity_poly.pdbx_seq_one_letter_code
_entity_poly.pdbx_strand_id
1 'polypeptide(L)'
;MIYGYIRVSSDKQTVENQRFEINKFCENNNIVINDWIEETISGTRNYTKRQLGNLLKKVNKDDIIICSELSRLGRNLFMIMEILNICMTKECRVWTIKDNYRLGDDIQSKVLAFAFGLSAEIERNLISQRTKEALARKKAEGVILGRPKGKKSSPEKYKLSGKEILIKELLKNGTSHRKIAKICKVDRNTLYRFINLKNLIE
;
A
#
# COMPACT_ATOMS: atom_id res chain seq x y z
N MET A 1 5.87 2.96 -23.45
CA MET A 1 4.52 2.41 -23.74
C MET A 1 3.44 3.41 -23.33
N ILE A 2 2.20 3.28 -23.89
CA ILE A 2 1.09 4.17 -23.55
C ILE A 2 -0.04 3.33 -22.93
N TYR A 3 -0.42 3.66 -21.71
CA TYR A 3 -1.42 2.94 -20.94
C TYR A 3 -2.70 3.77 -20.81
N GLY A 4 -3.84 3.20 -21.15
CA GLY A 4 -5.16 3.75 -20.83
C GLY A 4 -5.60 3.29 -19.44
N TYR A 5 -5.82 4.20 -18.50
CA TYR A 5 -6.25 3.85 -17.15
C TYR A 5 -7.69 4.31 -16.89
N ILE A 6 -8.52 3.35 -16.50
CA ILE A 6 -9.95 3.54 -16.20
C ILE A 6 -10.25 3.03 -14.78
N ARG A 7 -10.95 3.85 -13.99
CA ARG A 7 -11.44 3.44 -12.68
C ARG A 7 -12.90 3.87 -12.48
N VAL A 8 -13.71 2.91 -12.07
CA VAL A 8 -15.10 3.14 -11.68
C VAL A 8 -15.36 2.60 -10.28
N SER A 9 -16.39 3.10 -9.59
CA SER A 9 -16.79 2.59 -8.27
C SER A 9 -17.73 1.38 -8.36
N SER A 10 -18.65 1.35 -9.36
CA SER A 10 -19.66 0.28 -9.47
C SER A 10 -20.36 0.17 -10.82
N ASP A 11 -20.14 1.07 -11.78
CA ASP A 11 -21.00 1.17 -12.96
C ASP A 11 -20.24 0.87 -14.27
N LYS A 12 -20.71 -0.15 -15.02
CA LYS A 12 -20.15 -0.53 -16.33
C LYS A 12 -20.28 0.58 -17.38
N GLN A 13 -21.40 1.31 -17.41
CA GLN A 13 -21.64 2.38 -18.37
C GLN A 13 -20.61 3.50 -18.24
N THR A 14 -20.12 3.74 -17.03
CA THR A 14 -19.06 4.72 -16.76
C THR A 14 -17.69 4.26 -17.28
N VAL A 15 -17.44 2.95 -17.40
CA VAL A 15 -16.20 2.41 -18.02
C VAL A 15 -16.17 2.74 -19.50
N GLU A 16 -17.27 2.44 -20.21
CA GLU A 16 -17.38 2.68 -21.64
C GLU A 16 -17.25 4.17 -21.99
N ASN A 17 -17.86 5.05 -21.18
CA ASN A 17 -17.74 6.50 -21.35
C ASN A 17 -16.28 6.98 -21.20
N GLN A 18 -15.56 6.51 -20.16
CA GLN A 18 -14.15 6.86 -19.96
C GLN A 18 -13.28 6.33 -21.12
N ARG A 19 -13.53 5.09 -21.55
CA ARG A 19 -12.83 4.48 -22.70
C ARG A 19 -13.06 5.29 -23.96
N PHE A 20 -14.30 5.68 -24.24
CA PHE A 20 -14.66 6.52 -25.38
C PHE A 20 -13.93 7.87 -25.35
N GLU A 21 -13.94 8.56 -24.18
CA GLU A 21 -13.25 9.84 -24.00
C GLU A 21 -11.75 9.71 -24.29
N ILE A 22 -11.12 8.65 -23.74
CA ILE A 22 -9.68 8.41 -23.93
C ILE A 22 -9.37 8.07 -25.38
N ASN A 23 -10.15 7.21 -26.03
CA ASN A 23 -9.96 6.86 -27.45
C ASN A 23 -10.07 8.10 -28.34
N LYS A 24 -11.13 8.89 -28.17
CA LYS A 24 -11.34 10.13 -28.95
C LYS A 24 -10.17 11.11 -28.78
N PHE A 25 -9.65 11.24 -27.55
CA PHE A 25 -8.47 12.06 -27.29
C PHE A 25 -7.24 11.50 -28.02
N CYS A 26 -7.03 10.19 -27.98
CA CYS A 26 -5.91 9.52 -28.62
C CYS A 26 -5.97 9.63 -30.16
N GLU A 27 -7.14 9.44 -30.75
CA GLU A 27 -7.37 9.63 -32.19
C GLU A 27 -7.03 11.06 -32.64
N ASN A 28 -7.51 12.07 -31.91
CA ASN A 28 -7.24 13.48 -32.22
C ASN A 28 -5.75 13.87 -32.08
N ASN A 29 -4.96 13.10 -31.33
CA ASN A 29 -3.55 13.38 -31.11
C ASN A 29 -2.61 12.36 -31.80
N ASN A 30 -3.14 11.46 -32.64
CA ASN A 30 -2.40 10.39 -33.32
C ASN A 30 -1.63 9.49 -32.31
N ILE A 31 -2.28 9.14 -31.21
CA ILE A 31 -1.74 8.31 -30.13
C ILE A 31 -2.39 6.93 -30.17
N VAL A 32 -1.60 5.88 -29.99
CA VAL A 32 -2.10 4.50 -29.89
C VAL A 32 -1.86 3.98 -28.49
N ILE A 33 -2.93 3.54 -27.82
CA ILE A 33 -2.83 2.90 -26.50
C ILE A 33 -2.32 1.48 -26.68
N ASN A 34 -1.27 1.12 -25.96
CA ASN A 34 -0.66 -0.20 -26.01
C ASN A 34 -1.33 -1.20 -25.05
N ASP A 35 -1.80 -0.72 -23.90
CA ASP A 35 -2.40 -1.59 -22.87
C ASP A 35 -3.45 -0.81 -22.06
N TRP A 36 -4.50 -1.52 -21.62
CA TRP A 36 -5.59 -0.95 -20.83
C TRP A 36 -5.62 -1.53 -19.44
N ILE A 37 -5.67 -0.67 -18.45
CA ILE A 37 -5.84 -1.04 -17.05
C ILE A 37 -7.19 -0.53 -16.56
N GLU A 38 -8.10 -1.46 -16.29
CA GLU A 38 -9.45 -1.17 -15.83
C GLU A 38 -9.67 -1.77 -14.46
N GLU A 39 -10.22 -0.99 -13.54
CA GLU A 39 -10.57 -1.48 -12.22
C GLU A 39 -11.89 -0.91 -11.71
N THR A 40 -12.69 -1.80 -11.12
CA THR A 40 -13.95 -1.44 -10.45
C THR A 40 -13.69 -1.42 -8.95
N ILE A 41 -13.29 -0.25 -8.43
CA ILE A 41 -12.87 -0.10 -7.04
C ILE A 41 -13.05 1.34 -6.55
N SER A 42 -13.31 1.50 -5.25
CA SER A 42 -13.37 2.83 -4.63
C SER A 42 -12.02 3.55 -4.73
N GLY A 43 -12.04 4.82 -5.14
CA GLY A 43 -10.85 5.68 -5.16
C GLY A 43 -10.26 6.00 -3.79
N THR A 44 -10.95 5.67 -2.69
CA THR A 44 -10.42 5.79 -1.32
C THR A 44 -9.50 4.65 -0.94
N ARG A 45 -9.56 3.51 -1.65
CA ARG A 45 -8.67 2.38 -1.39
C ARG A 45 -7.25 2.73 -1.81
N ASN A 46 -6.28 2.38 -0.97
CA ASN A 46 -4.87 2.64 -1.24
C ASN A 46 -4.44 2.06 -2.60
N TYR A 47 -3.76 2.86 -3.42
CA TYR A 47 -3.35 2.48 -4.78
C TYR A 47 -2.44 1.24 -4.82
N THR A 48 -1.66 0.98 -3.76
CA THR A 48 -0.77 -0.20 -3.67
C THR A 48 -1.53 -1.54 -3.70
N LYS A 49 -2.81 -1.51 -3.32
CA LYS A 49 -3.72 -2.68 -3.31
C LYS A 49 -4.66 -2.69 -4.53
N ARG A 50 -4.36 -1.91 -5.55
CA ARG A 50 -5.14 -1.73 -6.77
C ARG A 50 -4.32 -2.16 -7.99
N GLN A 51 -4.97 -2.33 -9.14
CA GLN A 51 -4.28 -2.55 -10.41
C GLN A 51 -3.35 -1.39 -10.77
N LEU A 52 -3.73 -0.17 -10.38
CA LEU A 52 -2.85 1.00 -10.49
C LEU A 52 -1.50 0.80 -9.81
N GLY A 53 -1.46 0.18 -8.63
CA GLY A 53 -0.20 -0.11 -7.95
C GLY A 53 0.70 -1.08 -8.73
N ASN A 54 0.12 -2.04 -9.44
CA ASN A 54 0.85 -2.95 -10.33
C ASN A 54 1.36 -2.20 -11.58
N LEU A 55 0.52 -1.33 -12.16
CA LEU A 55 0.92 -0.47 -13.26
C LEU A 55 2.10 0.42 -12.86
N LEU A 56 2.02 1.10 -11.71
CA LEU A 56 3.10 1.97 -11.21
C LEU A 56 4.42 1.22 -10.95
N LYS A 57 4.39 -0.08 -10.69
CA LYS A 57 5.61 -0.91 -10.61
C LYS A 57 6.18 -1.21 -11.98
N LYS A 58 5.31 -1.43 -12.99
CA LYS A 58 5.65 -1.86 -14.35
C LYS A 58 6.16 -0.73 -15.23
N VAL A 59 5.65 0.50 -15.06
CA VAL A 59 6.02 1.65 -15.89
C VAL A 59 7.49 2.02 -15.76
N ASN A 60 8.06 2.44 -16.89
CA ASN A 60 9.43 2.86 -17.05
C ASN A 60 9.49 4.30 -17.56
N LYS A 61 10.71 4.80 -17.77
CA LYS A 61 10.98 6.09 -18.38
C LYS A 61 10.25 6.20 -19.74
N ASP A 62 9.72 7.40 -20.02
CA ASP A 62 8.97 7.76 -21.23
C ASP A 62 7.64 7.02 -21.45
N ASP A 63 7.22 6.15 -20.51
CA ASP A 63 5.87 5.61 -20.54
C ASP A 63 4.83 6.71 -20.23
N ILE A 64 3.62 6.55 -20.77
CA ILE A 64 2.54 7.52 -20.58
C ILE A 64 1.33 6.80 -19.99
N ILE A 65 0.76 7.35 -18.93
CA ILE A 65 -0.53 6.92 -18.38
C ILE A 65 -1.57 7.97 -18.74
N ILE A 66 -2.60 7.58 -19.47
CA ILE A 66 -3.71 8.47 -19.87
C ILE A 66 -4.96 8.07 -19.09
N CYS A 67 -5.60 9.02 -18.43
CA CYS A 67 -6.89 8.84 -17.76
C CYS A 67 -7.83 10.02 -18.00
N SER A 68 -9.12 9.85 -17.70
CA SER A 68 -10.11 10.91 -17.95
C SER A 68 -9.89 12.14 -17.06
N GLU A 69 -9.54 11.94 -15.80
CA GLU A 69 -9.33 13.00 -14.80
C GLU A 69 -8.45 12.50 -13.63
N LEU A 70 -7.80 13.40 -12.90
CA LEU A 70 -6.93 13.08 -11.76
C LEU A 70 -7.66 12.29 -10.67
N SER A 71 -8.96 12.51 -10.49
CA SER A 71 -9.77 11.79 -9.50
C SER A 71 -9.82 10.27 -9.75
N ARG A 72 -9.47 9.80 -10.95
CA ARG A 72 -9.36 8.36 -11.25
C ARG A 72 -8.14 7.74 -10.59
N LEU A 73 -7.05 8.48 -10.49
CA LEU A 73 -5.84 8.03 -9.79
C LEU A 73 -6.09 7.88 -8.28
N GLY A 74 -6.72 8.86 -7.65
CA GLY A 74 -7.01 8.85 -6.22
C GLY A 74 -8.15 9.80 -5.87
N ARG A 75 -8.79 9.62 -4.70
CA ARG A 75 -9.90 10.45 -4.25
C ARG A 75 -9.45 11.60 -3.35
N ASN A 76 -8.32 11.50 -2.74
CA ASN A 76 -7.72 12.57 -1.96
C ASN A 76 -6.46 13.10 -2.65
N LEU A 77 -6.18 14.37 -2.42
CA LEU A 77 -5.07 15.07 -3.01
C LEU A 77 -3.73 14.39 -2.74
N PHE A 78 -3.50 13.91 -1.50
CA PHE A 78 -2.24 13.27 -1.10
C PHE A 78 -1.95 11.97 -1.86
N MET A 79 -2.98 11.14 -2.07
CA MET A 79 -2.82 9.92 -2.87
C MET A 79 -2.48 10.24 -4.32
N ILE A 80 -3.14 11.26 -4.90
CA ILE A 80 -2.83 11.70 -6.26
C ILE A 80 -1.39 12.17 -6.35
N MET A 81 -0.95 12.97 -5.39
CA MET A 81 0.40 13.50 -5.31
C MET A 81 1.46 12.40 -5.18
N GLU A 82 1.20 11.42 -4.32
CA GLU A 82 2.10 10.27 -4.14
C GLU A 82 2.26 9.49 -5.45
N ILE A 83 1.16 9.29 -6.18
CA ILE A 83 1.17 8.62 -7.48
C ILE A 83 1.94 9.45 -8.52
N LEU A 84 1.68 10.75 -8.59
CA LEU A 84 2.39 11.65 -9.52
C LEU A 84 3.90 11.72 -9.18
N ASN A 85 4.26 11.73 -7.91
CA ASN A 85 5.66 11.69 -7.47
C ASN A 85 6.36 10.40 -7.89
N ILE A 86 5.67 9.25 -7.79
CA ILE A 86 6.20 7.96 -8.28
C ILE A 86 6.44 8.04 -9.80
N CYS A 87 5.46 8.56 -10.55
CA CYS A 87 5.58 8.71 -11.99
C CYS A 87 6.76 9.62 -12.37
N MET A 88 6.94 10.73 -11.66
CA MET A 88 8.09 11.62 -11.87
C MET A 88 9.43 10.95 -11.58
N THR A 89 9.53 10.25 -10.44
CA THR A 89 10.77 9.53 -10.06
C THR A 89 11.15 8.49 -11.11
N LYS A 90 10.15 7.92 -11.79
CA LYS A 90 10.34 6.96 -12.87
C LYS A 90 10.44 7.60 -14.26
N GLU A 91 10.36 8.92 -14.34
CA GLU A 91 10.29 9.67 -15.61
C GLU A 91 9.12 9.21 -16.51
N CYS A 92 8.02 8.77 -15.89
CA CYS A 92 6.78 8.38 -16.54
C CYS A 92 5.84 9.59 -16.57
N ARG A 93 5.14 9.79 -17.69
CA ARG A 93 4.22 10.90 -17.88
C ARG A 93 2.79 10.52 -17.50
N VAL A 94 2.03 11.47 -17.00
CA VAL A 94 0.59 11.29 -16.70
C VAL A 94 -0.21 12.39 -17.41
N TRP A 95 -1.16 11.98 -18.22
CA TRP A 95 -2.04 12.91 -18.96
C TRP A 95 -3.48 12.69 -18.53
N THR A 96 -4.19 13.80 -18.27
CA THR A 96 -5.64 13.78 -18.05
C THR A 96 -6.35 14.58 -19.11
N ILE A 97 -7.56 14.16 -19.45
CA ILE A 97 -8.33 14.75 -20.55
C ILE A 97 -9.14 15.94 -20.04
N LYS A 98 -9.95 15.73 -18.97
CA LYS A 98 -10.86 16.75 -18.47
C LYS A 98 -10.15 17.88 -17.76
N ASP A 99 -9.13 17.56 -16.97
CA ASP A 99 -8.35 18.55 -16.24
C ASP A 99 -7.29 19.22 -17.11
N ASN A 100 -7.12 18.75 -18.36
CA ASN A 100 -6.04 19.14 -19.27
C ASN A 100 -4.66 19.18 -18.60
N TYR A 101 -4.43 18.23 -17.68
CA TYR A 101 -3.20 18.14 -16.91
C TYR A 101 -2.23 17.20 -17.62
N ARG A 102 -0.99 17.64 -17.78
CA ARG A 102 0.09 16.84 -18.36
C ARG A 102 1.31 16.90 -17.48
N LEU A 103 1.55 15.82 -16.74
CA LEU A 103 2.81 15.64 -16.06
C LEU A 103 3.88 15.33 -17.10
N GLY A 104 4.84 16.21 -17.24
CA GLY A 104 5.94 16.12 -18.21
C GLY A 104 7.25 16.60 -17.58
N ASP A 105 8.21 16.88 -18.47
CA ASP A 105 9.52 17.39 -18.07
C ASP A 105 9.55 18.92 -17.87
N ASP A 106 8.42 19.60 -18.07
CA ASP A 106 8.30 21.04 -17.94
C ASP A 106 8.47 21.49 -16.48
N ILE A 107 8.97 22.72 -16.32
CA ILE A 107 9.23 23.30 -15.00
C ILE A 107 7.96 23.41 -14.16
N GLN A 108 6.80 23.69 -14.81
CA GLN A 108 5.52 23.81 -14.10
C GLN A 108 5.11 22.49 -13.43
N SER A 109 5.23 21.37 -14.14
CA SER A 109 4.97 20.02 -13.59
C SER A 109 5.90 19.70 -12.44
N LYS A 110 7.18 20.06 -12.53
CA LYS A 110 8.18 19.87 -11.46
C LYS A 110 7.88 20.73 -10.24
N VAL A 111 7.53 21.99 -10.42
CA VAL A 111 7.14 22.91 -9.32
C VAL A 111 5.86 22.43 -8.65
N LEU A 112 4.88 22.01 -9.42
CA LEU A 112 3.61 21.49 -8.89
C LEU A 112 3.84 20.23 -8.06
N ALA A 113 4.64 19.30 -8.53
CA ALA A 113 4.96 18.07 -7.80
C ALA A 113 5.80 18.34 -6.55
N PHE A 114 6.72 19.31 -6.59
CA PHE A 114 7.45 19.75 -5.40
C PHE A 114 6.51 20.36 -4.35
N ALA A 115 5.63 21.29 -4.77
CA ALA A 115 4.63 21.87 -3.88
C ALA A 115 3.72 20.81 -3.25
N PHE A 116 3.37 19.81 -4.02
CA PHE A 116 2.58 18.68 -3.57
C PHE A 116 3.36 17.80 -2.59
N GLY A 117 4.59 17.44 -2.87
CA GLY A 117 5.45 16.69 -1.94
C GLY A 117 5.59 17.40 -0.59
N LEU A 118 5.82 18.70 -0.60
CA LEU A 118 5.92 19.52 0.60
C LEU A 118 4.61 19.54 1.42
N SER A 119 3.46 19.67 0.75
CA SER A 119 2.15 19.65 1.41
C SER A 119 1.90 18.29 2.10
N ALA A 120 2.26 17.18 1.47
CA ALA A 120 2.15 15.84 2.04
C ALA A 120 3.05 15.67 3.28
N GLU A 121 4.24 16.24 3.26
CA GLU A 121 5.17 16.22 4.40
C GLU A 121 4.62 17.06 5.57
N ILE A 122 4.10 18.25 5.29
CA ILE A 122 3.48 19.12 6.30
C ILE A 122 2.32 18.39 6.98
N GLU A 123 1.43 17.74 6.22
CA GLU A 123 0.30 17.01 6.81
C GLU A 123 0.75 15.84 7.69
N ARG A 124 1.73 15.05 7.25
CA ARG A 124 2.30 13.97 8.08
C ARG A 124 2.84 14.52 9.40
N ASN A 125 3.53 15.64 9.35
CA ASN A 125 4.07 16.31 10.55
C ASN A 125 2.95 16.78 11.48
N LEU A 126 1.90 17.40 10.94
CA LEU A 126 0.74 17.84 11.72
C LEU A 126 -0.01 16.66 12.37
N ILE A 127 -0.21 15.55 11.65
CA ILE A 127 -0.82 14.33 12.20
C ILE A 127 0.05 13.75 13.31
N SER A 128 1.38 13.69 13.09
CA SER A 128 2.33 13.22 14.10
C SER A 128 2.28 14.09 15.36
N GLN A 129 2.28 15.41 15.21
CA GLN A 129 2.21 16.35 16.30
C GLN A 129 0.90 16.20 17.08
N ARG A 130 -0.25 16.20 16.42
CA ARG A 130 -1.57 15.99 17.06
C ARG A 130 -1.63 14.67 17.82
N THR A 131 -1.03 13.60 17.26
CA THR A 131 -0.98 12.29 17.92
C THR A 131 -0.11 12.36 19.18
N LYS A 132 1.06 13.01 19.11
CA LYS A 132 1.93 13.20 20.29
C LYS A 132 1.24 14.00 21.39
N GLU A 133 0.56 15.09 21.03
CA GLU A 133 -0.21 15.92 21.98
C GLU A 133 -1.36 15.14 22.64
N ALA A 134 -2.12 14.38 21.84
CA ALA A 134 -3.21 13.54 22.36
C ALA A 134 -2.69 12.45 23.31
N LEU A 135 -1.55 11.79 22.97
CA LEU A 135 -0.92 10.80 23.84
C LEU A 135 -0.34 11.44 25.11
N ALA A 136 0.26 12.63 25.01
CA ALA A 136 0.76 13.36 26.17
C ALA A 136 -0.38 13.74 27.13
N ARG A 137 -1.51 14.22 26.58
CA ARG A 137 -2.71 14.51 27.38
C ARG A 137 -3.23 13.25 28.09
N LYS A 138 -3.35 12.13 27.37
CA LYS A 138 -3.77 10.85 27.98
C LYS A 138 -2.83 10.37 29.07
N LYS A 139 -1.53 10.56 28.89
CA LYS A 139 -0.54 10.25 29.91
C LYS A 139 -0.70 11.15 31.14
N ALA A 140 -0.95 12.44 30.96
CA ALA A 140 -1.21 13.39 32.06
C ALA A 140 -2.52 13.07 32.83
N GLU A 141 -3.53 12.54 32.12
CA GLU A 141 -4.78 12.02 32.72
C GLU A 141 -4.56 10.68 33.48
N GLY A 142 -3.32 10.19 33.60
CA GLY A 142 -3.00 8.93 34.30
C GLY A 142 -3.26 7.65 33.49
N VAL A 143 -3.60 7.76 32.21
CA VAL A 143 -3.84 6.58 31.37
C VAL A 143 -2.52 5.91 31.03
N ILE A 144 -2.38 4.64 31.38
CA ILE A 144 -1.22 3.83 31.03
C ILE A 144 -1.29 3.48 29.54
N LEU A 145 -0.40 4.08 28.75
CA LEU A 145 -0.32 3.84 27.32
C LEU A 145 0.47 2.57 27.00
N GLY A 146 0.01 1.83 26.02
CA GLY A 146 0.64 0.59 25.56
C GLY A 146 0.03 -0.67 26.18
N ARG A 147 0.75 -1.79 26.04
CA ARG A 147 0.28 -3.07 26.56
C ARG A 147 0.39 -3.09 28.08
N PRO A 148 -0.69 -3.42 28.82
CA PRO A 148 -0.64 -3.53 30.27
C PRO A 148 0.48 -4.45 30.73
N LYS A 149 1.21 -4.02 31.77
CA LYS A 149 2.33 -4.79 32.34
C LYS A 149 1.81 -6.15 32.80
N GLY A 150 2.47 -7.25 32.44
CA GLY A 150 2.06 -8.60 32.81
C GLY A 150 0.96 -9.25 31.93
N LYS A 151 0.31 -8.53 31.03
CA LYS A 151 -0.72 -9.12 30.17
C LYS A 151 -0.09 -10.09 29.16
N LYS A 152 -0.29 -11.40 29.40
CA LYS A 152 0.12 -12.47 28.46
C LYS A 152 -0.88 -12.58 27.31
N SER A 153 -0.41 -13.02 26.15
CA SER A 153 -1.31 -13.36 25.04
C SER A 153 -2.12 -14.60 25.44
N SER A 154 -3.38 -14.70 24.96
CA SER A 154 -4.14 -15.94 25.15
C SER A 154 -3.41 -17.12 24.50
N PRO A 155 -3.46 -18.32 25.09
CA PRO A 155 -2.76 -19.51 24.57
C PRO A 155 -3.04 -19.79 23.09
N GLU A 156 -4.24 -19.51 22.62
CA GLU A 156 -4.67 -19.69 21.24
C GLU A 156 -3.94 -18.77 20.23
N LYS A 157 -3.42 -17.65 20.72
CA LYS A 157 -2.70 -16.65 19.87
C LYS A 157 -1.20 -16.88 19.78
N TYR A 158 -0.67 -17.92 20.39
CA TYR A 158 0.75 -18.24 20.22
C TYR A 158 0.99 -18.80 18.80
N LYS A 159 2.10 -18.39 18.17
CA LYS A 159 2.48 -18.83 16.81
C LYS A 159 2.61 -20.35 16.65
N LEU A 160 2.75 -21.06 17.75
CA LEU A 160 2.94 -22.51 17.82
C LEU A 160 1.71 -23.25 18.35
N SER A 161 0.61 -22.55 18.67
CA SER A 161 -0.64 -23.21 19.09
C SER A 161 -1.15 -24.14 17.99
N GLY A 162 -1.56 -25.34 18.37
CA GLY A 162 -1.98 -26.41 17.46
C GLY A 162 -0.82 -27.26 16.90
N LYS A 163 0.44 -26.96 17.27
CA LYS A 163 1.62 -27.74 16.85
C LYS A 163 2.26 -28.51 18.01
N GLU A 164 1.57 -28.61 19.15
CA GLU A 164 2.08 -29.23 20.36
C GLU A 164 2.45 -30.69 20.13
N ILE A 165 1.60 -31.46 19.47
CA ILE A 165 1.82 -32.89 19.18
C ILE A 165 3.05 -33.07 18.29
N LEU A 166 3.12 -32.31 17.21
CA LEU A 166 4.25 -32.36 16.28
C LEU A 166 5.58 -32.03 16.98
N ILE A 167 5.58 -31.02 17.86
CA ILE A 167 6.78 -30.62 18.60
C ILE A 167 7.19 -31.71 19.58
N LYS A 168 6.25 -32.34 20.31
CA LYS A 168 6.52 -33.46 21.21
C LYS A 168 7.13 -34.66 20.45
N GLU A 169 6.58 -35.05 19.31
CA GLU A 169 7.11 -36.14 18.49
C GLU A 169 8.54 -35.86 18.00
N LEU A 170 8.79 -34.65 17.50
CA LEU A 170 10.12 -34.26 17.04
C LEU A 170 11.15 -34.24 18.20
N LEU A 171 10.75 -33.84 19.40
CA LEU A 171 11.60 -33.89 20.59
C LEU A 171 11.90 -35.35 21.01
N LYS A 172 10.90 -36.23 21.02
CA LYS A 172 11.08 -37.67 21.32
C LYS A 172 12.04 -38.35 20.33
N ASN A 173 11.99 -37.91 19.05
CA ASN A 173 12.88 -38.43 18.01
C ASN A 173 14.30 -37.81 18.05
N GLY A 174 14.67 -37.09 19.11
CA GLY A 174 16.00 -36.50 19.26
C GLY A 174 16.31 -35.34 18.31
N THR A 175 15.29 -34.77 17.68
CA THR A 175 15.48 -33.66 16.74
C THR A 175 15.92 -32.40 17.49
N SER A 176 17.02 -31.76 17.06
CA SER A 176 17.52 -30.56 17.71
C SER A 176 16.53 -29.40 17.66
N HIS A 177 16.45 -28.59 18.71
CA HIS A 177 15.59 -27.39 18.79
C HIS A 177 15.75 -26.44 17.58
N ARG A 178 16.96 -26.36 17.02
CA ARG A 178 17.25 -25.56 15.82
C ARG A 178 16.51 -26.09 14.58
N LYS A 179 16.46 -27.42 14.41
CA LYS A 179 15.73 -28.06 13.32
C LYS A 179 14.23 -27.92 13.52
N ILE A 180 13.72 -28.13 14.73
CA ILE A 180 12.28 -27.96 15.06
C ILE A 180 11.84 -26.53 14.80
N ALA A 181 12.61 -25.52 15.20
CA ALA A 181 12.31 -24.11 14.94
C ALA A 181 12.20 -23.80 13.45
N LYS A 182 13.10 -24.37 12.61
CA LYS A 182 13.04 -24.26 11.15
C LYS A 182 11.77 -24.90 10.58
N ILE A 183 11.43 -26.12 11.00
CA ILE A 183 10.21 -26.84 10.58
C ILE A 183 8.97 -26.03 10.94
N CYS A 184 8.93 -25.48 12.13
CA CYS A 184 7.80 -24.68 12.61
C CYS A 184 7.78 -23.23 12.07
N LYS A 185 8.82 -22.80 11.33
CA LYS A 185 9.01 -21.43 10.81
C LYS A 185 8.96 -20.36 11.89
N VAL A 186 9.64 -20.60 13.01
CA VAL A 186 9.75 -19.66 14.14
C VAL A 186 11.20 -19.49 14.58
N ASP A 187 11.47 -18.42 15.35
CA ASP A 187 12.76 -18.25 16.00
C ASP A 187 12.95 -19.29 17.12
N ARG A 188 14.21 -19.72 17.35
CA ARG A 188 14.57 -20.70 18.38
C ARG A 188 14.10 -20.28 19.77
N ASN A 189 14.21 -19.02 20.13
CA ASN A 189 13.78 -18.52 21.44
C ASN A 189 12.25 -18.59 21.58
N THR A 190 11.51 -18.37 20.50
CA THR A 190 10.04 -18.52 20.49
C THR A 190 9.65 -19.98 20.75
N LEU A 191 10.34 -20.92 20.10
CA LEU A 191 10.12 -22.35 20.34
C LEU A 191 10.46 -22.72 21.79
N TYR A 192 11.60 -22.29 22.29
CA TYR A 192 12.04 -22.61 23.67
C TYR A 192 11.05 -22.10 24.72
N ARG A 193 10.60 -20.85 24.57
CA ARG A 193 9.57 -20.27 25.45
C ARG A 193 8.25 -21.04 25.38
N PHE A 194 7.86 -21.53 24.22
CA PHE A 194 6.63 -22.30 24.04
C PHE A 194 6.73 -23.68 24.68
N ILE A 195 7.86 -24.39 24.50
CA ILE A 195 8.13 -25.69 25.11
C ILE A 195 8.04 -25.57 26.64
N ASN A 196 8.71 -24.58 27.23
CA ASN A 196 8.68 -24.35 28.67
C ASN A 196 7.28 -23.95 29.16
N LEU A 197 6.57 -23.10 28.40
CA LEU A 197 5.23 -22.65 28.78
C LEU A 197 4.20 -23.78 28.77
N LYS A 198 4.36 -24.77 27.89
CA LYS A 198 3.45 -25.91 27.72
C LYS A 198 3.97 -27.19 28.38
N ASN A 199 5.13 -27.15 29.05
CA ASN A 199 5.78 -28.33 29.65
C ASN A 199 5.84 -29.52 28.68
N LEU A 200 6.36 -29.27 27.46
CA LEU A 200 6.40 -30.27 26.40
C LEU A 200 7.61 -31.23 26.50
N ILE A 201 8.52 -30.97 27.41
CA ILE A 201 9.64 -31.87 27.80
C ILE A 201 9.29 -32.40 29.17
N GLU A 202 9.09 -33.71 29.27
CA GLU A 202 9.15 -34.46 30.51
C GLU A 202 10.57 -34.80 30.82
#